data_f944d734b0e1dac0e80dbfe171a0f892
#
_entry.id   f944d734b0e1dac0e80dbfe171a0f892
#
_cell.length_a   1.000
_cell.length_b   1.000
_cell.length_c   1.000
_cell.angle_alpha   90.00
_cell.angle_beta   90.00
_cell.angle_gamma   90.00
#
_symmetry.space_group_name_H-M   'P 1'
#
loop_
_entity.id
_entity.type
_entity.pdbx_description
1 polymer ?
#
loop_
_entity_poly.entity_id
_entity_poly.type
_entity_poly.pdbx_seq_one_letter_code
_entity_poly.pdbx_strand_id
1 'polypeptide(L)'
;MDTQPKEALKGIYKENTEDILKGNSNEGPSISPPPHQASIDQAGIEALKDSYDDFLYVSKAFASCSINSLIATARIYGLDPTPIKGARVLELGSSCGGNIIPQALYYPEATFTGIDLSSVQIKHGNELIESMELTNVTLLEKDIMDIDDNFGTFDYILVHGIWSWVPDIVKDKILSICNRNLSDRGMAYVSYNTYPGWKRLEQMRDIMLYSEKQLKSQSLQERTAYTKNVLKLIGETMKMDERSQKQSGYKIDNINRVLESNDYYVGHEYLETFNDPVYVSEFIERAEQQGCVYIGDESIEKSFITWLDDKIVDNIKTLANGNHKDKEQYYDFVYDTQFRMALLTKPCNRDKIVRDETVQKDILDTLYFAAPFEDRLGMPPNWTDALRITLKQFMRTFQQFNVQDIVDYMAEHHPNEEYNKDTLYIQIFLLTILGHLRAYGEKYEKLPFVENVSYIPERFIRYVSTLIEGNGKQYMSLGNMFNQEDPTVDEGLLYVMKQMAQPTTRGELIKILDETLTITRTKADGETFTVPSEQYLDESIKHLVELGYFRHQA
;
A
#
# COMPACT_ATOMS: atom_id res chain seq x y z
N MET A 1 3.26 33.39 42.08
CA MET A 1 2.76 32.39 43.01
C MET A 1 1.85 31.48 42.22
N ASP A 2 2.41 30.40 41.72
CA ASP A 2 2.47 29.06 42.15
C ASP A 2 3.35 28.21 41.18
N THR A 3 4.51 27.82 41.67
CA THR A 3 5.48 26.99 40.96
C THR A 3 5.67 25.61 41.62
N GLN A 4 4.63 25.04 42.18
CA GLN A 4 4.76 23.82 42.99
C GLN A 4 4.32 22.48 42.37
N PRO A 5 3.64 22.32 41.21
CA PRO A 5 3.37 20.99 40.70
C PRO A 5 4.49 20.36 39.83
N LYS A 6 5.44 21.16 39.32
CA LYS A 6 6.48 20.66 38.40
C LYS A 6 7.65 19.93 39.07
N GLU A 7 7.92 20.20 40.34
CA GLU A 7 9.03 19.55 41.05
C GLU A 7 8.65 18.20 41.67
N ALA A 8 7.40 18.03 42.07
CA ALA A 8 6.91 16.76 42.62
C ALA A 8 6.86 15.63 41.59
N LEU A 9 6.59 15.94 40.33
CA LEU A 9 6.60 14.95 39.24
C LEU A 9 8.02 14.55 38.79
N LYS A 10 8.98 15.45 38.89
CA LYS A 10 10.38 15.13 38.58
C LYS A 10 11.01 14.16 39.59
N GLY A 11 10.58 14.16 40.85
CA GLY A 11 11.05 13.23 41.88
C GLY A 11 10.56 11.79 41.65
N ILE A 12 9.31 11.64 41.29
CA ILE A 12 8.68 10.31 41.07
C ILE A 12 9.22 9.62 39.81
N TYR A 13 9.53 10.38 38.76
CA TYR A 13 10.12 9.82 37.54
C TYR A 13 11.61 9.46 37.67
N LYS A 14 12.37 10.16 38.53
CA LYS A 14 13.80 9.88 38.73
C LYS A 14 14.03 8.60 39.54
N GLU A 15 13.20 8.33 40.55
CA GLU A 15 13.35 7.12 41.37
C GLU A 15 12.96 5.85 40.61
N ASN A 16 11.97 5.91 39.69
CA ASN A 16 11.56 4.73 38.92
C ASN A 16 12.49 4.41 37.73
N THR A 17 13.21 5.39 37.17
CA THR A 17 14.14 5.15 36.05
C THR A 17 15.50 4.62 36.52
N GLU A 18 15.97 4.98 37.69
CA GLU A 18 17.23 4.45 38.22
C GLU A 18 17.15 2.99 38.68
N ASP A 19 15.97 2.53 39.11
CA ASP A 19 15.74 1.13 39.47
C ASP A 19 15.53 0.21 38.26
N ILE A 20 15.00 0.72 37.16
CA ILE A 20 14.86 -0.02 35.90
C ILE A 20 16.22 -0.21 35.21
N LEU A 21 17.16 0.75 35.39
CA LEU A 21 18.50 0.70 34.77
C LEU A 21 19.53 -0.09 35.59
N LYS A 22 19.22 -0.50 36.81
CA LYS A 22 20.10 -1.31 37.68
C LYS A 22 19.78 -2.78 37.74
N GLY A 23 18.88 -3.29 36.86
CA GLY A 23 18.59 -4.70 36.72
C GLY A 23 19.79 -5.49 36.24
N ASN A 24 20.34 -6.30 37.13
CA ASN A 24 21.45 -7.22 36.92
C ASN A 24 21.33 -8.02 35.60
N SER A 25 22.48 -8.19 34.96
CA SER A 25 22.77 -9.23 33.97
C SER A 25 22.58 -10.63 34.58
N ASN A 26 21.36 -11.08 34.65
CA ASN A 26 20.98 -12.48 34.76
C ASN A 26 19.94 -12.77 33.70
N GLU A 27 20.23 -13.78 32.90
CA GLU A 27 19.34 -14.31 31.89
C GLU A 27 17.90 -14.38 32.42
N GLY A 28 17.05 -13.48 31.93
CA GLY A 28 15.62 -13.55 32.19
C GLY A 28 15.07 -14.87 31.67
N PRO A 29 13.99 -15.41 32.25
CA PRO A 29 13.37 -16.61 31.72
C PRO A 29 12.99 -16.35 30.29
N SER A 30 13.52 -17.16 29.37
CA SER A 30 13.08 -17.19 27.98
C SER A 30 11.57 -17.39 27.99
N ILE A 31 10.82 -16.37 27.59
CA ILE A 31 9.40 -16.52 27.29
C ILE A 31 9.38 -17.37 26.03
N SER A 32 9.24 -18.68 26.21
CA SER A 32 8.99 -19.57 25.08
C SER A 32 7.71 -19.12 24.40
N PRO A 33 7.69 -18.90 23.09
CA PRO A 33 6.46 -18.63 22.37
C PRO A 33 5.49 -19.80 22.61
N PRO A 34 4.18 -19.57 22.59
CA PRO A 34 3.21 -20.65 22.75
C PRO A 34 3.45 -21.70 21.67
N PRO A 35 3.19 -22.98 21.94
CA PRO A 35 3.50 -24.09 21.03
C PRO A 35 2.51 -24.12 19.86
N HIS A 36 2.75 -23.32 18.83
CA HIS A 36 2.10 -23.36 17.51
C HIS A 36 3.11 -23.55 16.38
N GLN A 37 4.25 -24.15 16.65
CA GLN A 37 5.13 -24.70 15.61
C GLN A 37 4.77 -26.15 15.33
N ALA A 38 3.71 -26.36 14.53
CA ALA A 38 3.60 -27.58 13.77
C ALA A 38 4.71 -27.55 12.71
N SER A 39 5.61 -28.51 12.73
CA SER A 39 6.50 -28.81 11.60
C SER A 39 5.60 -29.08 10.39
N ILE A 40 5.60 -28.13 9.42
CA ILE A 40 4.77 -28.30 8.24
C ILE A 40 5.47 -29.28 7.34
N ASP A 41 4.80 -30.44 7.19
CA ASP A 41 5.10 -31.36 6.13
C ASP A 41 4.55 -30.84 4.78
N GLN A 42 4.89 -31.51 3.72
CA GLN A 42 4.45 -31.23 2.36
C GLN A 42 2.93 -31.12 2.23
N ALA A 43 2.16 -31.80 3.08
CA ALA A 43 0.71 -31.77 3.14
C ALA A 43 0.15 -30.40 3.56
N GLY A 44 0.86 -29.66 4.43
CA GLY A 44 0.46 -28.29 4.81
C GLY A 44 0.65 -27.27 3.69
N ILE A 45 1.68 -27.44 2.87
CA ILE A 45 1.94 -26.60 1.69
C ILE A 45 0.91 -26.91 0.58
N GLU A 46 0.56 -28.19 0.38
CA GLU A 46 -0.49 -28.60 -0.57
C GLU A 46 -1.87 -28.07 -0.16
N ALA A 47 -2.21 -28.15 1.13
CA ALA A 47 -3.47 -27.59 1.64
C ALA A 47 -3.56 -26.06 1.47
N LEU A 48 -2.44 -25.35 1.59
CA LEU A 48 -2.36 -23.92 1.32
C LEU A 48 -2.65 -23.64 -0.17
N LYS A 49 -2.02 -24.40 -1.07
CA LYS A 49 -2.24 -24.30 -2.52
C LYS A 49 -3.70 -24.54 -2.89
N ASP A 50 -4.30 -25.60 -2.37
CA ASP A 50 -5.69 -25.96 -2.64
C ASP A 50 -6.67 -24.88 -2.16
N SER A 51 -6.41 -24.23 -1.02
CA SER A 51 -7.21 -23.12 -0.50
C SER A 51 -7.21 -21.90 -1.44
N TYR A 52 -6.06 -21.56 -2.03
CA TYR A 52 -5.94 -20.45 -2.98
C TYR A 52 -6.53 -20.78 -4.36
N ASP A 53 -6.56 -22.04 -4.76
CA ASP A 53 -7.17 -22.47 -6.03
C ASP A 53 -8.70 -22.54 -5.95
N ASP A 54 -9.28 -22.85 -4.77
CA ASP A 54 -10.73 -23.00 -4.58
C ASP A 54 -11.46 -21.65 -4.42
N PHE A 55 -10.79 -20.61 -3.92
CA PHE A 55 -11.37 -19.28 -3.70
C PHE A 55 -10.45 -18.21 -4.24
N LEU A 56 -10.58 -17.96 -5.55
CA LEU A 56 -9.69 -17.06 -6.29
C LEU A 56 -9.66 -15.65 -5.68
N TYR A 57 -8.47 -15.21 -5.32
CA TYR A 57 -8.21 -13.83 -4.90
C TYR A 57 -8.25 -12.91 -6.12
N VAL A 58 -9.12 -11.89 -6.12
CA VAL A 58 -9.01 -10.83 -7.12
C VAL A 58 -7.70 -10.10 -6.88
N SER A 59 -6.75 -10.32 -7.76
CA SER A 59 -5.42 -9.71 -7.69
C SER A 59 -5.52 -8.20 -7.89
N LYS A 60 -4.91 -7.40 -7.00
CA LYS A 60 -5.12 -5.95 -6.94
C LYS A 60 -3.83 -5.18 -7.11
N ALA A 61 -3.98 -3.94 -7.56
CA ALA A 61 -2.92 -2.93 -7.52
C ALA A 61 -2.85 -2.31 -6.11
N PHE A 62 -1.62 -2.16 -5.59
CA PHE A 62 -1.35 -1.56 -4.28
C PHE A 62 -0.44 -0.34 -4.43
N ALA A 63 -0.93 0.83 -4.04
CA ALA A 63 -0.18 2.08 -4.14
C ALA A 63 1.16 2.05 -3.37
N SER A 64 1.22 1.31 -2.26
CA SER A 64 2.44 1.09 -1.47
C SER A 64 3.50 0.25 -2.21
N CYS A 65 3.10 -0.50 -3.25
CA CYS A 65 4.00 -1.27 -4.11
C CYS A 65 4.37 -0.52 -5.40
N SER A 66 3.92 0.73 -5.59
CA SER A 66 4.32 1.55 -6.74
C SER A 66 5.83 1.77 -6.74
N ILE A 67 6.54 1.24 -7.74
CA ILE A 67 8.00 1.40 -7.84
C ILE A 67 8.39 2.87 -7.87
N ASN A 68 7.61 3.71 -8.54
CA ASN A 68 7.88 5.15 -8.58
C ASN A 68 7.75 5.83 -7.21
N SER A 69 6.78 5.41 -6.38
CA SER A 69 6.66 5.88 -4.99
C SER A 69 7.80 5.32 -4.12
N LEU A 70 8.15 4.05 -4.29
CA LEU A 70 9.26 3.42 -3.56
C LEU A 70 10.61 4.10 -3.86
N ILE A 71 10.83 4.56 -5.11
CA ILE A 71 12.01 5.38 -5.46
C ILE A 71 12.06 6.66 -4.61
N ALA A 72 10.94 7.38 -4.51
CA ALA A 72 10.88 8.60 -3.71
C ALA A 72 11.12 8.32 -2.22
N THR A 73 10.47 7.27 -1.69
CA THR A 73 10.66 6.85 -0.29
C THR A 73 12.12 6.49 -0.01
N ALA A 74 12.78 5.75 -0.90
CA ALA A 74 14.20 5.41 -0.76
C ALA A 74 15.09 6.68 -0.75
N ARG A 75 14.81 7.67 -1.61
CA ARG A 75 15.52 8.95 -1.62
C ARG A 75 15.32 9.73 -0.32
N ILE A 76 14.11 9.75 0.24
CA ILE A 76 13.82 10.35 1.54
C ILE A 76 14.66 9.70 2.65
N TYR A 77 14.91 8.40 2.55
CA TYR A 77 15.85 7.69 3.45
C TYR A 77 17.32 7.81 3.04
N GLY A 78 17.69 8.72 2.12
CA GLY A 78 19.08 9.01 1.73
C GLY A 78 19.69 8.03 0.75
N LEU A 79 18.90 7.13 0.16
CA LEU A 79 19.37 6.16 -0.83
C LEU A 79 19.26 6.72 -2.26
N ASP A 80 20.05 6.15 -3.16
CA ASP A 80 19.97 6.41 -4.61
C ASP A 80 19.57 5.13 -5.34
N PRO A 81 18.25 4.79 -5.37
CA PRO A 81 17.76 3.57 -5.98
C PRO A 81 17.88 3.59 -7.50
N THR A 82 17.80 2.41 -8.13
CA THR A 82 17.74 2.30 -9.59
C THR A 82 16.50 3.01 -10.12
N PRO A 83 16.62 3.91 -11.13
CA PRO A 83 15.47 4.51 -11.79
C PRO A 83 14.53 3.45 -12.36
N ILE A 84 13.22 3.75 -12.46
CA ILE A 84 12.26 2.76 -12.95
C ILE A 84 12.50 2.38 -14.40
N LYS A 85 13.03 3.31 -15.20
CA LYS A 85 13.43 3.05 -16.58
C LYS A 85 14.56 2.04 -16.62
N GLY A 86 14.29 0.86 -17.21
CA GLY A 86 15.22 -0.26 -17.27
C GLY A 86 15.34 -1.07 -15.98
N ALA A 87 14.54 -0.79 -14.96
CA ALA A 87 14.52 -1.57 -13.73
C ALA A 87 14.01 -2.99 -13.94
N ARG A 88 14.51 -3.91 -13.13
CA ARG A 88 14.08 -5.30 -13.06
C ARG A 88 13.33 -5.48 -11.74
N VAL A 89 12.06 -5.87 -11.82
CA VAL A 89 11.18 -6.02 -10.67
C VAL A 89 10.80 -7.49 -10.50
N LEU A 90 10.90 -8.01 -9.29
CA LEU A 90 10.42 -9.33 -8.89
C LEU A 90 9.29 -9.17 -7.88
N GLU A 91 8.19 -9.87 -8.08
CA GLU A 91 7.14 -10.02 -7.06
C GLU A 91 7.04 -11.49 -6.64
N LEU A 92 7.14 -11.73 -5.32
CA LEU A 92 6.93 -13.03 -4.70
C LEU A 92 5.48 -13.13 -4.22
N GLY A 93 4.74 -14.14 -4.72
CA GLY A 93 3.31 -14.28 -4.48
C GLY A 93 2.50 -13.29 -5.32
N SER A 94 2.69 -13.33 -6.64
CA SER A 94 2.11 -12.35 -7.56
C SER A 94 0.64 -12.60 -7.90
N SER A 95 0.06 -13.74 -7.51
CA SER A 95 -1.27 -14.13 -7.92
C SER A 95 -1.44 -14.02 -9.45
N CYS A 96 -2.53 -13.42 -9.93
CA CYS A 96 -2.74 -13.14 -11.37
C CYS A 96 -1.96 -11.91 -11.89
N GLY A 97 -1.08 -11.31 -11.09
CA GLY A 97 -0.24 -10.17 -11.52
C GLY A 97 -0.87 -8.79 -11.37
N GLY A 98 -2.00 -8.66 -10.65
CA GLY A 98 -2.74 -7.39 -10.52
C GLY A 98 -1.93 -6.23 -9.94
N ASN A 99 -0.83 -6.52 -9.23
CA ASN A 99 0.05 -5.49 -8.67
C ASN A 99 1.17 -5.07 -9.62
N ILE A 100 1.63 -5.93 -10.54
CA ILE A 100 2.76 -5.62 -11.44
C ILE A 100 2.35 -5.40 -12.91
N ILE A 101 1.25 -6.00 -13.38
CA ILE A 101 0.76 -5.79 -14.75
C ILE A 101 0.43 -4.31 -15.03
N PRO A 102 -0.29 -3.57 -14.14
CA PRO A 102 -0.50 -2.14 -14.35
C PRO A 102 0.82 -1.36 -14.45
N GLN A 103 1.79 -1.66 -13.60
CA GLN A 103 3.10 -1.01 -13.65
C GLN A 103 3.85 -1.32 -14.96
N ALA A 104 3.80 -2.56 -15.43
CA ALA A 104 4.39 -2.93 -16.72
C ALA A 104 3.76 -2.16 -17.90
N LEU A 105 2.46 -1.88 -17.84
CA LEU A 105 1.75 -1.10 -18.85
C LEU A 105 2.23 0.36 -18.92
N TYR A 106 2.45 0.99 -17.76
CA TYR A 106 2.92 2.39 -17.69
C TYR A 106 4.43 2.54 -17.89
N TYR A 107 5.22 1.50 -17.58
CA TYR A 107 6.68 1.50 -17.67
C TYR A 107 7.21 0.43 -18.65
N PRO A 108 7.00 0.62 -19.96
CA PRO A 108 7.36 -0.40 -20.97
C PRO A 108 8.87 -0.69 -21.07
N GLU A 109 9.72 0.17 -20.52
CA GLU A 109 11.18 -0.01 -20.50
C GLU A 109 11.68 -0.77 -19.25
N ALA A 110 10.84 -0.99 -18.23
CA ALA A 110 11.12 -1.84 -17.09
C ALA A 110 10.66 -3.28 -17.37
N THR A 111 11.25 -4.25 -16.69
CA THR A 111 10.85 -5.66 -16.77
C THR A 111 10.31 -6.15 -15.45
N PHE A 112 9.22 -6.91 -15.51
CA PHE A 112 8.52 -7.42 -14.35
C PHE A 112 8.45 -8.94 -14.39
N THR A 113 8.79 -9.58 -13.28
CA THR A 113 8.66 -11.02 -13.08
C THR A 113 7.82 -11.26 -11.84
N GLY A 114 6.72 -11.99 -11.97
CA GLY A 114 5.92 -12.46 -10.86
C GLY A 114 6.07 -13.96 -10.69
N ILE A 115 6.12 -14.44 -9.45
CA ILE A 115 6.05 -15.86 -9.16
C ILE A 115 4.90 -16.15 -8.19
N ASP A 116 4.24 -17.27 -8.40
CA ASP A 116 3.21 -17.78 -7.49
C ASP A 116 3.19 -19.31 -7.51
N LEU A 117 2.71 -19.91 -6.43
CA LEU A 117 2.59 -21.37 -6.30
C LEU A 117 1.33 -21.89 -7.03
N SER A 118 0.29 -21.06 -7.18
CA SER A 118 -0.96 -21.39 -7.83
C SER A 118 -0.83 -21.41 -9.35
N SER A 119 -0.86 -22.61 -9.93
CA SER A 119 -0.88 -22.78 -11.40
C SER A 119 -2.10 -22.15 -12.05
N VAL A 120 -3.23 -22.13 -11.35
CA VAL A 120 -4.49 -21.54 -11.83
C VAL A 120 -4.37 -20.03 -11.97
N GLN A 121 -3.86 -19.35 -10.93
CA GLN A 121 -3.68 -17.89 -10.95
C GLN A 121 -2.63 -17.45 -11.98
N ILE A 122 -1.50 -18.15 -12.05
CA ILE A 122 -0.45 -17.89 -13.05
C ILE A 122 -0.97 -18.07 -14.47
N LYS A 123 -1.75 -19.12 -14.72
CA LYS A 123 -2.38 -19.35 -16.03
C LYS A 123 -3.29 -18.18 -16.43
N HIS A 124 -4.20 -17.77 -15.54
CA HIS A 124 -5.09 -16.65 -15.81
C HIS A 124 -4.33 -15.33 -16.01
N GLY A 125 -3.32 -15.06 -15.18
CA GLY A 125 -2.47 -13.88 -15.34
C GLY A 125 -1.74 -13.86 -16.69
N ASN A 126 -1.20 -14.98 -17.15
CA ASN A 126 -0.54 -15.08 -18.45
C ASN A 126 -1.55 -14.93 -19.62
N GLU A 127 -2.77 -15.46 -19.52
CA GLU A 127 -3.82 -15.23 -20.50
C GLU A 127 -4.19 -13.74 -20.61
N LEU A 128 -4.21 -13.01 -19.47
CA LEU A 128 -4.42 -11.55 -19.45
C LEU A 128 -3.23 -10.82 -20.11
N ILE A 129 -2.00 -11.18 -19.78
CA ILE A 129 -0.77 -10.59 -20.37
C ILE A 129 -0.75 -10.79 -21.89
N GLU A 130 -1.09 -11.99 -22.36
CA GLU A 130 -1.14 -12.32 -23.78
C GLU A 130 -2.22 -11.50 -24.51
N SER A 131 -3.43 -11.37 -23.93
CA SER A 131 -4.52 -10.59 -24.52
C SER A 131 -4.21 -9.09 -24.59
N MET A 132 -3.38 -8.58 -23.67
CA MET A 132 -2.88 -7.20 -23.66
C MET A 132 -1.67 -7.00 -24.58
N GLU A 133 -1.08 -8.07 -25.13
CA GLU A 133 0.19 -8.05 -25.89
C GLU A 133 1.36 -7.41 -25.12
N LEU A 134 1.42 -7.61 -23.81
CA LEU A 134 2.53 -7.10 -23.01
C LEU A 134 3.75 -8.02 -23.12
N THR A 135 4.91 -7.44 -23.35
CA THR A 135 6.18 -8.18 -23.55
C THR A 135 7.19 -8.00 -22.43
N ASN A 136 6.90 -7.10 -21.50
CA ASN A 136 7.81 -6.73 -20.42
C ASN A 136 7.36 -7.24 -19.04
N VAL A 137 6.41 -8.15 -19.00
CA VAL A 137 5.94 -8.82 -17.78
C VAL A 137 5.81 -10.33 -18.02
N THR A 138 6.22 -11.14 -17.06
CA THR A 138 6.14 -12.61 -17.11
C THR A 138 5.71 -13.13 -15.75
N LEU A 139 4.74 -14.05 -15.73
CA LEU A 139 4.34 -14.76 -14.53
C LEU A 139 4.77 -16.23 -14.63
N LEU A 140 5.33 -16.74 -13.54
CA LEU A 140 5.89 -18.11 -13.47
C LEU A 140 5.25 -18.89 -12.32
N GLU A 141 4.72 -20.09 -12.60
CA GLU A 141 4.39 -21.04 -11.56
C GLU A 141 5.71 -21.53 -10.92
N LYS A 142 5.97 -21.09 -9.69
CA LYS A 142 7.23 -21.41 -9.02
C LYS A 142 7.11 -21.28 -7.51
N ASP A 143 7.69 -22.29 -6.81
CA ASP A 143 7.85 -22.21 -5.35
C ASP A 143 8.96 -21.18 -5.00
N ILE A 144 8.69 -20.35 -4.00
CA ILE A 144 9.67 -19.42 -3.42
C ILE A 144 10.93 -20.17 -2.97
N MET A 145 10.78 -21.41 -2.47
CA MET A 145 11.90 -22.24 -2.03
C MET A 145 12.88 -22.60 -3.15
N ASP A 146 12.43 -22.61 -4.40
CA ASP A 146 13.24 -22.93 -5.59
C ASP A 146 14.00 -21.72 -6.18
N ILE A 147 13.88 -20.52 -5.60
CA ILE A 147 14.63 -19.35 -6.05
C ILE A 147 16.06 -19.44 -5.53
N ASP A 148 17.02 -19.52 -6.42
CA ASP A 148 18.45 -19.50 -6.12
C ASP A 148 19.13 -18.23 -6.65
N ASP A 149 20.45 -18.15 -6.51
CA ASP A 149 21.24 -17.01 -6.99
C ASP A 149 21.25 -16.87 -8.52
N ASN A 150 20.96 -17.98 -9.25
CA ASN A 150 20.93 -17.99 -10.71
C ASN A 150 19.58 -17.54 -11.26
N PHE A 151 18.54 -17.41 -10.42
CA PHE A 151 17.23 -16.94 -10.85
C PHE A 151 17.27 -15.51 -11.41
N GLY A 152 18.22 -14.72 -10.96
CA GLY A 152 18.47 -13.38 -11.46
C GLY A 152 18.73 -12.36 -10.36
N THR A 153 19.07 -11.15 -10.81
CA THR A 153 19.26 -9.98 -9.92
C THR A 153 18.22 -8.93 -10.26
N PHE A 154 17.55 -8.41 -9.25
CA PHE A 154 16.44 -7.48 -9.39
C PHE A 154 16.75 -6.16 -8.68
N ASP A 155 16.21 -5.08 -9.20
CA ASP A 155 16.37 -3.74 -8.62
C ASP A 155 15.30 -3.47 -7.57
N TYR A 156 14.14 -4.12 -7.72
CA TYR A 156 13.05 -4.10 -6.73
C TYR A 156 12.51 -5.51 -6.52
N ILE A 157 12.31 -5.87 -5.26
CA ILE A 157 11.67 -7.13 -4.87
C ILE A 157 10.45 -6.77 -4.02
N LEU A 158 9.27 -7.18 -4.47
CA LEU A 158 8.00 -6.93 -3.82
C LEU A 158 7.49 -8.21 -3.15
N VAL A 159 7.13 -8.12 -1.87
CA VAL A 159 6.51 -9.20 -1.10
C VAL A 159 5.33 -8.61 -0.34
N HIS A 160 4.17 -8.56 -0.99
CA HIS A 160 2.96 -7.98 -0.40
C HIS A 160 1.96 -9.05 -0.02
N GLY A 161 1.55 -9.08 1.25
CA GLY A 161 0.53 -9.99 1.74
C GLY A 161 0.96 -11.48 1.78
N ILE A 162 2.25 -11.78 1.89
CA ILE A 162 2.78 -13.15 1.88
C ILE A 162 3.46 -13.51 3.20
N TRP A 163 4.34 -12.66 3.71
CA TRP A 163 5.30 -13.02 4.78
C TRP A 163 4.63 -13.55 6.05
N SER A 164 3.50 -13.01 6.48
CA SER A 164 2.77 -13.48 7.67
C SER A 164 1.98 -14.78 7.44
N TRP A 165 1.84 -15.22 6.19
CA TRP A 165 0.97 -16.33 5.78
C TRP A 165 1.73 -17.60 5.41
N VAL A 166 3.04 -17.58 5.59
CA VAL A 166 3.91 -18.70 5.22
C VAL A 166 4.70 -19.21 6.43
N PRO A 167 5.16 -20.48 6.38
CA PRO A 167 6.02 -21.04 7.42
C PRO A 167 7.34 -20.31 7.61
N ASP A 168 7.95 -20.46 8.78
CA ASP A 168 9.22 -19.83 9.13
C ASP A 168 10.35 -20.09 8.13
N ILE A 169 10.45 -21.31 7.62
CA ILE A 169 11.46 -21.64 6.60
C ILE A 169 11.28 -20.84 5.31
N VAL A 170 10.03 -20.57 4.91
CA VAL A 170 9.71 -19.75 3.74
C VAL A 170 9.96 -18.26 4.04
N LYS A 171 9.65 -17.80 5.27
CA LYS A 171 9.99 -16.44 5.72
C LYS A 171 11.48 -16.16 5.62
N ASP A 172 12.32 -17.09 6.10
CA ASP A 172 13.77 -16.96 6.01
C ASP A 172 14.25 -16.98 4.54
N LYS A 173 13.64 -17.82 3.72
CA LYS A 173 13.93 -17.88 2.29
C LYS A 173 13.58 -16.56 1.58
N ILE A 174 12.44 -15.95 1.88
CA ILE A 174 12.05 -14.62 1.36
C ILE A 174 13.11 -13.58 1.71
N LEU A 175 13.52 -13.48 2.98
CA LEU A 175 14.55 -12.53 3.41
C LEU A 175 15.91 -12.82 2.76
N SER A 176 16.27 -14.10 2.58
CA SER A 176 17.47 -14.50 1.84
C SER A 176 17.42 -14.03 0.38
N ILE A 177 16.27 -14.17 -0.30
CA ILE A 177 16.06 -13.65 -1.68
C ILE A 177 16.21 -12.13 -1.69
N CYS A 178 15.61 -11.42 -0.72
CA CYS A 178 15.75 -9.96 -0.58
C CYS A 178 17.20 -9.50 -0.39
N ASN A 179 18.13 -10.35 0.06
CA ASN A 179 19.54 -10.04 0.11
C ASN A 179 20.29 -10.50 -1.16
N ARG A 180 20.12 -11.76 -1.55
CA ARG A 180 20.98 -12.40 -2.57
C ARG A 180 20.60 -12.00 -3.99
N ASN A 181 19.30 -11.88 -4.26
CA ASN A 181 18.77 -11.54 -5.58
C ASN A 181 18.52 -10.04 -5.78
N LEU A 182 18.85 -9.19 -4.81
CA LEU A 182 18.75 -7.74 -4.94
C LEU A 182 20.03 -7.15 -5.57
N SER A 183 19.91 -6.14 -6.42
CA SER A 183 21.04 -5.37 -6.92
C SER A 183 21.64 -4.46 -5.85
N ASP A 184 22.85 -3.93 -6.05
CA ASP A 184 23.51 -3.07 -5.05
C ASP A 184 22.78 -1.74 -4.79
N ARG A 185 22.03 -1.24 -5.78
CA ARG A 185 21.13 -0.08 -5.64
C ARG A 185 19.67 -0.47 -5.42
N GLY A 186 19.44 -1.75 -5.17
CA GLY A 186 18.12 -2.32 -5.06
C GLY A 186 17.46 -2.10 -3.70
N MET A 187 16.13 -2.25 -3.70
CA MET A 187 15.30 -2.20 -2.51
C MET A 187 14.26 -3.33 -2.53
N ALA A 188 14.06 -3.98 -1.40
CA ALA A 188 12.97 -4.91 -1.21
C ALA A 188 11.90 -4.30 -0.30
N TYR A 189 10.65 -4.57 -0.64
CA TYR A 189 9.46 -4.23 0.13
C TYR A 189 8.84 -5.52 0.67
N VAL A 190 8.63 -5.60 2.00
CA VAL A 190 8.02 -6.75 2.65
C VAL A 190 6.91 -6.28 3.59
N SER A 191 5.67 -6.66 3.31
CA SER A 191 4.56 -6.37 4.21
C SER A 191 4.24 -7.53 5.12
N TYR A 192 3.82 -7.22 6.35
CA TYR A 192 3.47 -8.21 7.36
C TYR A 192 2.54 -7.65 8.43
N ASN A 193 1.77 -8.56 9.04
CA ASN A 193 0.96 -8.27 10.21
C ASN A 193 1.87 -8.12 11.42
N THR A 194 1.63 -7.10 12.26
CA THR A 194 2.53 -6.79 13.38
C THR A 194 1.81 -6.63 14.72
N TYR A 195 2.51 -7.02 15.78
CA TYR A 195 2.13 -6.74 17.15
C TYR A 195 2.58 -5.31 17.59
N PRO A 196 1.86 -4.68 18.53
CA PRO A 196 0.79 -5.23 19.36
C PRO A 196 -0.60 -5.18 18.73
N GLY A 197 -0.82 -4.36 17.70
CA GLY A 197 -2.15 -4.06 17.20
C GLY A 197 -2.89 -5.28 16.67
N TRP A 198 -2.18 -6.22 16.05
CA TRP A 198 -2.80 -7.46 15.56
C TRP A 198 -3.42 -8.32 16.66
N LYS A 199 -2.96 -8.23 17.93
CA LYS A 199 -3.56 -8.97 19.05
C LYS A 199 -5.04 -8.71 19.27
N ARG A 200 -5.52 -7.54 18.83
CA ARG A 200 -6.96 -7.24 18.88
C ARG A 200 -7.74 -8.03 17.82
N LEU A 201 -7.14 -8.30 16.68
CA LEU A 201 -7.75 -9.05 15.58
C LEU A 201 -7.65 -10.55 15.81
N GLU A 202 -6.59 -11.03 16.49
CA GLU A 202 -6.48 -12.43 16.92
C GLU A 202 -7.67 -12.88 17.73
N GLN A 203 -8.24 -12.02 18.57
CA GLN A 203 -9.43 -12.38 19.33
C GLN A 203 -10.65 -12.69 18.44
N MET A 204 -10.75 -12.02 17.28
CA MET A 204 -11.80 -12.32 16.29
C MET A 204 -11.50 -13.65 15.62
N ARG A 205 -10.25 -13.86 15.22
CA ARG A 205 -9.75 -15.11 14.64
C ARG A 205 -10.00 -16.29 15.58
N ASP A 206 -9.65 -16.18 16.86
CA ASP A 206 -9.86 -17.23 17.87
C ASP A 206 -11.33 -17.63 17.98
N ILE A 207 -12.24 -16.64 18.00
CA ILE A 207 -13.69 -16.91 18.05
C ILE A 207 -14.13 -17.64 16.79
N MET A 208 -13.68 -17.22 15.62
CA MET A 208 -14.03 -17.81 14.34
C MET A 208 -13.49 -19.24 14.23
N LEU A 209 -12.20 -19.47 14.50
CA LEU A 209 -11.57 -20.79 14.49
C LEU A 209 -12.15 -21.74 15.55
N TYR A 210 -12.56 -21.21 16.71
CA TYR A 210 -13.24 -22.03 17.71
C TYR A 210 -14.61 -22.49 17.21
N SER A 211 -15.37 -21.58 16.62
CA SER A 211 -16.74 -21.86 16.16
C SER A 211 -16.77 -22.83 14.96
N GLU A 212 -15.83 -22.70 14.03
CA GLU A 212 -15.78 -23.59 12.85
C GLU A 212 -15.49 -25.06 13.16
N LYS A 213 -14.89 -25.37 14.32
CA LYS A 213 -14.67 -26.76 14.75
C LYS A 213 -15.94 -27.59 14.80
N GLN A 214 -17.10 -26.96 14.82
CA GLN A 214 -18.41 -27.61 14.79
C GLN A 214 -18.90 -27.92 13.38
N LEU A 215 -18.23 -27.38 12.36
CA LEU A 215 -18.56 -27.60 10.96
C LEU A 215 -17.84 -28.86 10.43
N LYS A 216 -18.54 -29.64 9.59
CA LYS A 216 -17.94 -30.76 8.87
C LYS A 216 -17.58 -30.30 7.47
N SER A 217 -16.31 -30.44 7.09
CA SER A 217 -15.80 -30.29 5.72
C SER A 217 -16.62 -29.33 4.83
N GLN A 218 -16.49 -28.05 5.03
CA GLN A 218 -17.23 -27.00 4.34
C GLN A 218 -16.26 -26.14 3.51
N SER A 219 -16.73 -25.56 2.44
CA SER A 219 -15.97 -24.59 1.66
C SER A 219 -15.59 -23.36 2.51
N LEU A 220 -14.51 -22.65 2.15
CA LEU A 220 -14.10 -21.43 2.85
C LEU A 220 -15.26 -20.40 2.91
N GLN A 221 -16.07 -20.32 1.85
CA GLN A 221 -17.24 -19.44 1.81
C GLN A 221 -18.28 -19.80 2.88
N GLU A 222 -18.61 -21.09 3.04
CA GLU A 222 -19.57 -21.56 4.05
C GLU A 222 -19.04 -21.38 5.47
N ARG A 223 -17.74 -21.66 5.69
CA ARG A 223 -17.05 -21.41 6.96
C ARG A 223 -17.10 -19.92 7.32
N THR A 224 -16.81 -19.04 6.38
CA THR A 224 -16.85 -17.60 6.57
C THR A 224 -18.25 -17.11 6.92
N ALA A 225 -19.26 -17.51 6.17
CA ALA A 225 -20.65 -17.13 6.43
C ALA A 225 -21.12 -17.59 7.82
N TYR A 226 -20.80 -18.83 8.22
CA TYR A 226 -21.15 -19.36 9.53
C TYR A 226 -20.45 -18.59 10.66
N THR A 227 -19.14 -18.39 10.58
CA THR A 227 -18.35 -17.74 11.62
C THR A 227 -18.69 -16.27 11.77
N LYS A 228 -19.03 -15.55 10.68
CA LYS A 228 -19.60 -14.19 10.74
C LYS A 228 -20.93 -14.14 11.49
N ASN A 229 -21.82 -15.14 11.29
CA ASN A 229 -23.07 -15.22 12.05
C ASN A 229 -22.83 -15.46 13.54
N VAL A 230 -21.83 -16.25 13.91
CA VAL A 230 -21.43 -16.43 15.33
C VAL A 230 -20.90 -15.12 15.92
N LEU A 231 -20.01 -14.40 15.20
CA LEU A 231 -19.52 -13.11 15.64
C LEU A 231 -20.66 -12.11 15.83
N LYS A 232 -21.62 -12.06 14.90
CA LYS A 232 -22.82 -11.20 15.00
C LYS A 232 -23.60 -11.48 16.27
N LEU A 233 -23.89 -12.76 16.55
CA LEU A 233 -24.64 -13.16 17.77
C LEU A 233 -23.88 -12.78 19.05
N ILE A 234 -22.55 -12.96 19.07
CA ILE A 234 -21.70 -12.55 20.20
C ILE A 234 -21.77 -11.04 20.38
N GLY A 235 -21.62 -10.25 19.29
CA GLY A 235 -21.69 -8.79 19.34
C GLY A 235 -23.05 -8.29 19.84
N GLU A 236 -24.16 -8.88 19.38
CA GLU A 236 -25.52 -8.58 19.86
C GLU A 236 -25.66 -8.90 21.37
N THR A 237 -25.15 -10.04 21.81
CA THR A 237 -25.16 -10.46 23.22
C THR A 237 -24.36 -9.49 24.08
N MET A 238 -23.19 -9.06 23.63
CA MET A 238 -22.36 -8.08 24.34
C MET A 238 -23.05 -6.71 24.46
N LYS A 239 -23.83 -6.31 23.46
CA LYS A 239 -24.61 -5.04 23.49
C LYS A 239 -25.76 -5.09 24.49
N MET A 240 -26.23 -6.27 24.93
CA MET A 240 -27.29 -6.44 25.93
C MET A 240 -26.77 -6.34 27.37
N ASP A 241 -25.48 -6.47 27.60
CA ASP A 241 -24.89 -6.48 28.93
C ASP A 241 -23.96 -5.28 29.14
N GLU A 242 -24.36 -4.35 30.04
CA GLU A 242 -23.59 -3.13 30.35
C GLU A 242 -22.15 -3.41 30.83
N ARG A 243 -21.94 -4.53 31.54
CA ARG A 243 -20.62 -4.93 32.00
C ARG A 243 -19.70 -5.30 30.82
N SER A 244 -20.23 -6.06 29.88
CA SER A 244 -19.53 -6.43 28.66
C SER A 244 -19.19 -5.20 27.82
N GLN A 245 -20.10 -4.24 27.68
CA GLN A 245 -19.86 -2.99 26.96
C GLN A 245 -18.72 -2.17 27.58
N LYS A 246 -18.69 -2.04 28.90
CA LYS A 246 -17.65 -1.29 29.62
C LYS A 246 -16.28 -1.97 29.55
N GLN A 247 -16.23 -3.31 29.64
CA GLN A 247 -14.97 -4.04 29.68
C GLN A 247 -14.38 -4.34 28.31
N SER A 248 -15.21 -4.44 27.31
CA SER A 248 -14.82 -4.98 26.00
C SER A 248 -15.43 -4.24 24.82
N GLY A 249 -15.74 -2.94 24.96
CA GLY A 249 -16.35 -2.13 23.89
C GLY A 249 -15.59 -2.19 22.58
N TYR A 250 -14.27 -2.17 22.62
CA TYR A 250 -13.41 -2.31 21.43
C TYR A 250 -13.64 -3.61 20.66
N LYS A 251 -14.11 -4.69 21.31
CA LYS A 251 -14.43 -5.95 20.62
C LYS A 251 -15.67 -5.80 19.76
N ILE A 252 -16.65 -5.00 20.21
CA ILE A 252 -17.86 -4.73 19.43
C ILE A 252 -17.48 -4.00 18.14
N ASP A 253 -16.55 -3.03 18.21
CA ASP A 253 -16.06 -2.30 17.04
C ASP A 253 -15.31 -3.24 16.07
N ASN A 254 -14.46 -4.12 16.60
CA ASN A 254 -13.78 -5.13 15.78
C ASN A 254 -14.75 -6.14 15.13
N ILE A 255 -15.76 -6.59 15.88
CA ILE A 255 -16.83 -7.44 15.34
C ILE A 255 -17.56 -6.73 14.19
N ASN A 256 -17.98 -5.47 14.40
CA ASN A 256 -18.65 -4.70 13.36
C ASN A 256 -17.77 -4.57 12.11
N ARG A 257 -16.47 -4.27 12.27
CA ARG A 257 -15.50 -4.20 11.15
C ARG A 257 -15.45 -5.51 10.36
N VAL A 258 -15.38 -6.67 11.04
CA VAL A 258 -15.39 -7.98 10.36
C VAL A 258 -16.72 -8.22 9.63
N LEU A 259 -17.85 -7.85 10.25
CA LEU A 259 -19.17 -8.03 9.64
C LEU A 259 -19.38 -7.16 8.40
N GLU A 260 -18.82 -5.95 8.39
CA GLU A 260 -18.89 -5.01 7.26
C GLU A 260 -17.92 -5.36 6.12
N SER A 261 -16.87 -6.13 6.41
CA SER A 261 -15.91 -6.59 5.43
C SER A 261 -16.53 -7.66 4.51
N ASN A 262 -16.08 -7.73 3.24
CA ASN A 262 -16.54 -8.76 2.33
C ASN A 262 -16.09 -10.15 2.79
N ASP A 263 -16.88 -11.17 2.46
CA ASP A 263 -16.67 -12.55 2.94
C ASP A 263 -15.35 -13.14 2.48
N TYR A 264 -14.95 -12.77 1.29
CA TYR A 264 -13.69 -13.17 0.70
C TYR A 264 -12.49 -12.69 1.55
N TYR A 265 -12.42 -11.38 1.86
CA TYR A 265 -11.38 -10.82 2.74
C TYR A 265 -11.39 -11.50 4.11
N VAL A 266 -12.59 -11.67 4.69
CA VAL A 266 -12.73 -12.29 6.02
C VAL A 266 -12.26 -13.74 6.02
N GLY A 267 -12.57 -14.51 4.98
CA GLY A 267 -12.12 -15.90 4.87
C GLY A 267 -10.59 -16.00 4.88
N HIS A 268 -9.93 -15.26 4.03
CA HIS A 268 -8.47 -15.28 3.93
C HIS A 268 -7.78 -14.64 5.15
N GLU A 269 -8.32 -13.57 5.73
CA GLU A 269 -7.69 -12.88 6.86
C GLU A 269 -7.82 -13.64 8.19
N TYR A 270 -8.93 -14.36 8.41
CA TYR A 270 -9.22 -14.94 9.73
C TYR A 270 -9.31 -16.45 9.75
N LEU A 271 -9.49 -17.15 8.62
CA LEU A 271 -9.71 -18.59 8.59
C LEU A 271 -8.57 -19.39 7.92
N GLU A 272 -7.55 -18.71 7.38
CA GLU A 272 -6.36 -19.39 6.86
C GLU A 272 -5.57 -20.10 7.95
N THR A 273 -4.88 -21.19 7.56
CA THR A 273 -4.09 -22.02 8.48
C THR A 273 -2.97 -21.23 9.15
N PHE A 274 -2.28 -20.40 8.35
CA PHE A 274 -1.20 -19.53 8.83
C PHE A 274 -1.70 -18.11 8.96
N ASN A 275 -1.37 -17.48 10.05
CA ASN A 275 -1.33 -16.05 10.29
C ASN A 275 -0.40 -15.86 11.48
N ASP A 276 0.82 -15.41 11.21
CA ASP A 276 1.88 -15.33 12.20
C ASP A 276 2.44 -13.89 12.22
N PRO A 277 1.76 -12.98 12.95
CA PRO A 277 2.24 -11.62 13.17
C PRO A 277 3.47 -11.62 14.07
N VAL A 278 4.37 -10.66 13.85
CA VAL A 278 5.59 -10.50 14.66
C VAL A 278 5.73 -9.05 15.14
N TYR A 279 6.56 -8.82 16.15
CA TYR A 279 6.99 -7.48 16.51
C TYR A 279 7.96 -6.92 15.44
N VAL A 280 7.93 -5.60 15.21
CA VAL A 280 8.85 -4.98 14.24
C VAL A 280 10.32 -5.22 14.60
N SER A 281 10.65 -5.26 15.89
CA SER A 281 12.00 -5.57 16.37
C SER A 281 12.45 -6.99 15.98
N GLU A 282 11.55 -7.97 16.10
CA GLU A 282 11.80 -9.37 15.70
C GLU A 282 11.97 -9.50 14.18
N PHE A 283 11.14 -8.79 13.40
CA PHE A 283 11.29 -8.76 11.95
C PHE A 283 12.63 -8.18 11.53
N ILE A 284 13.05 -7.05 12.11
CA ILE A 284 14.33 -6.41 11.81
C ILE A 284 15.49 -7.35 12.16
N GLU A 285 15.47 -7.98 13.32
CA GLU A 285 16.49 -8.96 13.73
C GLU A 285 16.58 -10.14 12.76
N ARG A 286 15.44 -10.68 12.36
CA ARG A 286 15.38 -11.79 11.40
C ARG A 286 15.92 -11.39 10.02
N ALA A 287 15.58 -10.19 9.56
CA ALA A 287 16.10 -9.63 8.30
C ALA A 287 17.62 -9.43 8.35
N GLU A 288 18.16 -8.93 9.47
CA GLU A 288 19.60 -8.76 9.68
C GLU A 288 20.34 -10.11 9.72
N GLN A 289 19.75 -11.15 10.31
CA GLN A 289 20.31 -12.51 10.30
C GLN A 289 20.42 -13.08 8.87
N GLN A 290 19.53 -12.69 7.97
CA GLN A 290 19.58 -13.06 6.55
C GLN A 290 20.44 -12.11 5.71
N GLY A 291 21.14 -11.16 6.35
CA GLY A 291 22.07 -10.22 5.69
C GLY A 291 21.41 -9.00 5.09
N CYS A 292 20.13 -8.75 5.31
CA CYS A 292 19.45 -7.54 4.89
C CYS A 292 19.76 -6.37 5.84
N VAL A 293 19.56 -5.15 5.36
CA VAL A 293 19.58 -3.92 6.17
C VAL A 293 18.20 -3.30 6.11
N TYR A 294 17.58 -3.11 7.27
CA TYR A 294 16.33 -2.38 7.38
C TYR A 294 16.52 -0.90 7.09
N ILE A 295 15.73 -0.35 6.18
CA ILE A 295 15.74 1.08 5.83
C ILE A 295 14.79 1.85 6.76
N GLY A 296 13.54 1.49 6.76
CA GLY A 296 12.40 2.07 7.46
C GLY A 296 11.09 1.46 6.96
N ASP A 297 9.97 2.07 7.27
CA ASP A 297 8.64 1.68 6.76
C ASP A 297 8.30 2.48 5.48
N GLU A 298 7.54 1.89 4.54
CA GLU A 298 7.03 2.61 3.36
C GLU A 298 6.08 3.74 3.78
N SER A 299 5.29 3.51 4.80
CA SER A 299 4.52 4.54 5.50
C SER A 299 5.46 5.31 6.42
N ILE A 300 6.08 6.35 5.86
CA ILE A 300 7.20 7.06 6.50
C ILE A 300 6.86 7.69 7.85
N GLU A 301 5.58 7.92 8.15
CA GLU A 301 5.11 8.43 9.45
C GLU A 301 5.45 7.51 10.64
N LYS A 302 5.69 6.22 10.39
CA LYS A 302 6.07 5.26 11.42
C LYS A 302 7.54 5.35 11.80
N SER A 303 8.37 5.80 10.85
CA SER A 303 9.83 5.95 11.04
C SER A 303 10.23 7.40 11.31
N PHE A 304 9.53 8.39 10.73
CA PHE A 304 9.76 9.82 10.92
C PHE A 304 8.70 10.38 11.88
N ILE A 305 8.99 10.39 13.18
CA ILE A 305 8.00 10.68 14.24
C ILE A 305 7.90 12.15 14.65
N THR A 306 8.62 13.09 14.01
CA THR A 306 8.63 14.52 14.34
C THR A 306 7.31 15.24 14.13
N TRP A 307 6.35 14.61 13.45
CA TRP A 307 5.00 15.13 13.32
C TRP A 307 4.13 14.98 14.58
N LEU A 308 4.59 14.17 15.55
CA LEU A 308 3.92 13.94 16.81
C LEU A 308 4.16 15.13 17.78
N ASP A 309 3.38 15.17 18.87
CA ASP A 309 3.65 16.09 19.98
C ASP A 309 5.08 15.88 20.52
N ASP A 310 5.79 17.00 20.77
CA ASP A 310 7.20 16.97 21.20
C ASP A 310 7.45 16.06 22.40
N LYS A 311 6.50 15.98 23.36
CA LYS A 311 6.63 15.10 24.53
C LYS A 311 6.55 13.62 24.16
N ILE A 312 5.74 13.27 23.17
CA ILE A 312 5.63 11.89 22.68
C ILE A 312 6.94 11.52 21.99
N VAL A 313 7.47 12.40 21.15
CA VAL A 313 8.76 12.23 20.49
C VAL A 313 9.89 12.04 21.51
N ASP A 314 9.98 12.94 22.49
CA ASP A 314 11.00 12.88 23.55
C ASP A 314 10.92 11.59 24.37
N ASN A 315 9.71 11.14 24.71
CA ASN A 315 9.50 9.89 25.43
C ASN A 315 9.94 8.68 24.59
N ILE A 316 9.52 8.58 23.35
CA ILE A 316 9.91 7.48 22.47
C ILE A 316 11.44 7.48 22.26
N LYS A 317 12.06 8.63 21.98
CA LYS A 317 13.51 8.75 21.82
C LYS A 317 14.27 8.38 23.08
N THR A 318 13.75 8.77 24.25
CA THR A 318 14.35 8.41 25.56
C THR A 318 14.31 6.91 25.79
N LEU A 319 13.14 6.27 25.55
CA LEU A 319 12.99 4.82 25.71
C LEU A 319 13.86 4.04 24.70
N ALA A 320 13.97 4.54 23.48
CA ALA A 320 14.78 3.92 22.42
C ALA A 320 16.30 4.06 22.66
N ASN A 321 16.74 5.01 23.48
CA ASN A 321 18.15 5.24 23.83
C ASN A 321 19.10 5.27 22.62
N GLY A 322 18.67 5.92 21.52
CA GLY A 322 19.42 6.03 20.27
C GLY A 322 19.36 4.80 19.36
N ASN A 323 18.68 3.73 19.77
CA ASN A 323 18.48 2.55 18.93
C ASN A 323 17.25 2.74 18.03
N HIS A 324 17.44 2.71 16.69
CA HIS A 324 16.35 2.92 15.75
C HIS A 324 15.31 1.77 15.75
N LYS A 325 15.74 0.53 15.96
CA LYS A 325 14.85 -0.63 16.08
C LYS A 325 13.91 -0.47 17.28
N ASP A 326 14.44 -0.05 18.42
CA ASP A 326 13.65 0.19 19.61
C ASP A 326 12.72 1.40 19.42
N LYS A 327 13.15 2.45 18.67
CA LYS A 327 12.27 3.58 18.30
C LYS A 327 11.05 3.09 17.52
N GLU A 328 11.23 2.26 16.50
CA GLU A 328 10.15 1.66 15.71
C GLU A 328 9.22 0.82 16.61
N GLN A 329 9.79 0.03 17.51
CA GLN A 329 9.01 -0.81 18.41
C GLN A 329 8.19 0.00 19.42
N TYR A 330 8.76 1.05 20.01
CA TYR A 330 8.02 1.92 20.93
C TYR A 330 6.95 2.73 20.22
N TYR A 331 7.16 3.12 18.96
CA TYR A 331 6.10 3.69 18.13
C TYR A 331 4.93 2.72 18.00
N ASP A 332 5.18 1.46 17.67
CA ASP A 332 4.13 0.44 17.54
C ASP A 332 3.36 0.21 18.84
N PHE A 333 4.04 0.24 19.99
CA PHE A 333 3.38 0.14 21.29
C PHE A 333 2.48 1.34 21.61
N VAL A 334 2.85 2.54 21.17
CA VAL A 334 2.05 3.76 21.39
C VAL A 334 0.84 3.80 20.47
N TYR A 335 1.01 3.39 19.21
CA TYR A 335 -0.03 3.53 18.17
C TYR A 335 -0.77 2.23 17.84
N ASP A 336 -0.43 1.14 18.52
CA ASP A 336 -1.10 -0.15 18.32
C ASP A 336 -1.07 -0.59 16.85
N THR A 337 0.12 -0.47 16.22
CA THR A 337 0.33 -0.76 14.81
C THR A 337 -0.06 -2.21 14.49
N GLN A 338 -0.87 -2.40 13.44
CA GLN A 338 -1.40 -3.71 13.01
C GLN A 338 -0.70 -4.26 11.77
N PHE A 339 -0.09 -3.39 10.97
CA PHE A 339 0.49 -3.74 9.68
C PHE A 339 1.73 -2.90 9.41
N ARG A 340 2.78 -3.55 8.93
CA ARG A 340 4.05 -2.92 8.56
C ARG A 340 4.39 -3.22 7.11
N MET A 341 5.09 -2.28 6.49
CA MET A 341 5.58 -2.34 5.11
C MET A 341 7.08 -2.02 5.12
N ALA A 342 7.87 -3.01 5.56
CA ALA A 342 9.30 -2.83 5.76
C ALA A 342 10.04 -2.69 4.44
N LEU A 343 10.96 -1.73 4.38
CA LEU A 343 11.90 -1.54 3.29
C LEU A 343 13.27 -2.09 3.70
N LEU A 344 13.85 -2.92 2.83
CA LEU A 344 15.13 -3.59 3.06
C LEU A 344 16.09 -3.27 1.91
N THR A 345 17.38 -3.27 2.20
CA THR A 345 18.44 -3.13 1.19
C THR A 345 19.67 -3.96 1.55
N LYS A 346 20.68 -3.93 0.70
CA LYS A 346 21.96 -4.62 0.92
C LYS A 346 22.86 -3.91 1.94
N PRO A 347 23.79 -4.63 2.59
CA PRO A 347 24.74 -4.06 3.55
C PRO A 347 25.58 -2.90 3.03
N CYS A 348 25.90 -2.85 1.73
CA CYS A 348 26.67 -1.76 1.10
C CYS A 348 25.97 -0.39 1.14
N ASN A 349 24.70 -0.35 1.51
CA ASN A 349 23.91 0.88 1.63
C ASN A 349 23.71 1.32 3.10
N ARG A 350 24.17 0.55 4.09
CA ARG A 350 23.91 0.80 5.52
C ARG A 350 24.26 2.23 5.94
N ASP A 351 25.44 2.70 5.56
CA ASP A 351 25.95 4.02 5.99
C ASP A 351 25.34 5.19 5.21
N LYS A 352 24.56 4.91 4.17
CA LYS A 352 23.84 5.92 3.39
C LYS A 352 22.46 6.22 3.97
N ILE A 353 21.92 5.35 4.81
CA ILE A 353 20.56 5.46 5.30
C ILE A 353 20.46 6.61 6.30
N VAL A 354 19.65 7.59 5.96
CA VAL A 354 19.31 8.72 6.81
C VAL A 354 18.04 8.39 7.58
N ARG A 355 18.15 8.46 8.91
CA ARG A 355 17.03 8.24 9.84
C ARG A 355 16.84 9.43 10.78
N ASP A 356 17.62 10.49 10.58
CA ASP A 356 17.32 11.75 11.21
C ASP A 356 16.14 12.40 10.47
N GLU A 357 15.33 13.09 11.22
CA GLU A 357 14.07 13.65 10.71
C GLU A 357 14.26 15.07 10.16
N THR A 358 15.48 15.39 9.74
CA THR A 358 15.83 16.67 9.14
C THR A 358 15.30 16.76 7.71
N VAL A 359 14.65 17.86 7.39
CA VAL A 359 14.12 18.10 6.03
C VAL A 359 15.29 18.25 5.05
N GLN A 360 15.45 17.27 4.17
CA GLN A 360 16.50 17.25 3.14
C GLN A 360 15.99 17.98 1.88
N LYS A 361 16.26 19.29 1.80
CA LYS A 361 15.76 20.14 0.70
C LYS A 361 16.20 19.65 -0.67
N ASP A 362 17.47 19.28 -0.80
CA ASP A 362 18.05 18.80 -2.06
C ASP A 362 17.35 17.51 -2.57
N ILE A 363 16.91 16.66 -1.64
CA ILE A 363 16.13 15.46 -1.98
C ILE A 363 14.72 15.86 -2.44
N LEU A 364 14.03 16.74 -1.69
CA LEU A 364 12.68 17.17 -2.03
C LEU A 364 12.62 17.87 -3.39
N ASP A 365 13.67 18.59 -3.80
CA ASP A 365 13.79 19.20 -5.14
C ASP A 365 13.86 18.16 -6.28
N THR A 366 14.21 16.91 -5.98
CA THR A 366 14.25 15.81 -6.97
C THR A 366 12.95 15.02 -7.06
N LEU A 367 11.94 15.36 -6.24
CA LEU A 367 10.72 14.60 -6.12
C LEU A 367 9.52 15.32 -6.73
N TYR A 368 8.53 14.53 -7.08
CA TYR A 368 7.20 14.97 -7.48
C TYR A 368 6.18 14.54 -6.44
N PHE A 369 5.14 15.34 -6.25
CA PHE A 369 4.13 15.13 -5.21
C PHE A 369 2.74 15.18 -5.83
N ALA A 370 1.84 14.33 -5.34
CA ALA A 370 0.41 14.40 -5.66
C ALA A 370 -0.41 14.02 -4.43
N ALA A 371 -1.60 14.61 -4.31
CA ALA A 371 -2.58 14.12 -3.33
C ALA A 371 -3.10 12.74 -3.78
N PRO A 372 -3.29 11.78 -2.86
CA PRO A 372 -3.95 10.53 -3.18
C PRO A 372 -5.41 10.79 -3.62
N PHE A 373 -5.93 9.93 -4.52
CA PHE A 373 -7.29 10.07 -5.09
C PHE A 373 -8.40 10.02 -4.04
N GLU A 374 -8.18 9.31 -2.96
CA GLU A 374 -9.10 9.25 -1.83
C GLU A 374 -8.64 10.22 -0.73
N ASP A 375 -9.23 11.39 -0.66
CA ASP A 375 -9.04 12.33 0.45
C ASP A 375 -9.75 11.82 1.72
N ARG A 376 -9.20 10.78 2.35
CA ARG A 376 -9.70 10.24 3.62
C ARG A 376 -9.29 11.08 4.83
N LEU A 377 -8.32 11.97 4.68
CA LEU A 377 -7.67 12.67 5.79
C LEU A 377 -8.07 14.13 5.93
N GLY A 378 -9.03 14.63 5.18
CA GLY A 378 -9.50 16.00 5.30
C GLY A 378 -8.38 17.06 5.26
N MET A 379 -8.45 18.05 4.40
CA MET A 379 -7.48 19.14 4.37
C MET A 379 -7.38 19.83 5.72
N PRO A 380 -6.17 20.23 6.19
CA PRO A 380 -6.02 21.04 7.39
C PRO A 380 -6.91 22.28 7.30
N PRO A 381 -7.80 22.54 8.28
CA PRO A 381 -8.93 23.44 8.10
C PRO A 381 -8.59 24.94 8.05
N ASN A 382 -7.41 25.38 8.47
CA ASN A 382 -7.15 26.79 8.79
C ASN A 382 -5.94 27.40 8.05
N TRP A 383 -5.81 27.17 6.75
CA TRP A 383 -4.76 27.78 5.96
C TRP A 383 -5.22 29.14 5.39
N THR A 384 -4.62 30.22 5.86
CA THR A 384 -5.00 31.60 5.51
C THR A 384 -3.92 32.36 4.75
N ASP A 385 -2.67 31.85 4.71
CA ASP A 385 -1.59 32.49 3.97
C ASP A 385 -1.53 32.00 2.51
N ALA A 386 -0.98 32.84 1.62
CA ALA A 386 -0.94 32.59 0.19
C ALA A 386 -0.22 31.27 -0.17
N LEU A 387 0.88 30.94 0.52
CA LEU A 387 1.64 29.71 0.27
C LEU A 387 0.80 28.46 0.51
N ARG A 388 0.09 28.39 1.65
CA ARG A 388 -0.74 27.25 2.00
C ARG A 388 -1.98 27.15 1.14
N ILE A 389 -2.56 28.29 0.74
CA ILE A 389 -3.68 28.34 -0.22
C ILE A 389 -3.23 27.77 -1.56
N THR A 390 -2.04 28.14 -2.04
CA THR A 390 -1.43 27.62 -3.27
C THR A 390 -1.21 26.12 -3.19
N LEU A 391 -0.58 25.61 -2.12
CA LEU A 391 -0.41 24.17 -1.90
C LEU A 391 -1.75 23.42 -1.96
N LYS A 392 -2.78 23.94 -1.27
CA LYS A 392 -4.12 23.36 -1.29
C LYS A 392 -4.74 23.34 -2.69
N GLN A 393 -4.46 24.35 -3.51
CA GLN A 393 -4.92 24.40 -4.89
C GLN A 393 -4.25 23.31 -5.72
N PHE A 394 -2.93 23.15 -5.64
CA PHE A 394 -2.21 22.06 -6.32
C PHE A 394 -2.69 20.67 -5.89
N MET A 395 -2.89 20.44 -4.59
CA MET A 395 -3.42 19.18 -4.09
C MET A 395 -4.81 18.85 -4.67
N ARG A 396 -5.68 19.84 -4.81
CA ARG A 396 -7.04 19.67 -5.38
C ARG A 396 -7.06 19.32 -6.86
N THR A 397 -5.99 19.60 -7.59
CA THR A 397 -5.92 19.23 -9.02
C THR A 397 -5.61 17.74 -9.20
N PHE A 398 -5.17 17.04 -8.15
CA PHE A 398 -4.66 15.67 -8.19
C PHE A 398 -3.56 15.45 -9.26
N GLN A 399 -2.94 16.54 -9.72
CA GLN A 399 -1.80 16.50 -10.62
C GLN A 399 -0.51 16.44 -9.83
N GLN A 400 0.51 15.83 -10.42
CA GLN A 400 1.84 15.90 -9.84
C GLN A 400 2.43 17.30 -10.01
N PHE A 401 3.09 17.75 -8.95
CA PHE A 401 3.87 18.98 -8.91
C PHE A 401 5.20 18.73 -8.17
N ASN A 402 6.17 19.59 -8.38
CA ASN A 402 7.40 19.64 -7.61
C ASN A 402 7.50 20.96 -6.83
N VAL A 403 8.56 21.13 -6.06
CA VAL A 403 8.78 22.35 -5.27
C VAL A 403 8.85 23.59 -6.15
N GLN A 404 9.50 23.48 -7.33
CA GLN A 404 9.66 24.60 -8.26
C GLN A 404 8.33 25.07 -8.85
N ASP A 405 7.41 24.14 -9.16
CA ASP A 405 6.07 24.51 -9.65
C ASP A 405 5.32 25.43 -8.67
N ILE A 406 5.46 25.19 -7.35
CA ILE A 406 4.89 26.06 -6.30
C ILE A 406 5.59 27.41 -6.27
N VAL A 407 6.92 27.43 -6.35
CA VAL A 407 7.72 28.68 -6.35
C VAL A 407 7.34 29.55 -7.54
N ASP A 408 7.25 28.98 -8.74
CA ASP A 408 6.90 29.69 -9.97
C ASP A 408 5.47 30.24 -9.90
N TYR A 409 4.53 29.45 -9.42
CA TYR A 409 3.14 29.90 -9.22
C TYR A 409 3.04 31.07 -8.23
N MET A 410 3.76 30.99 -7.10
CA MET A 410 3.80 32.07 -6.12
C MET A 410 4.38 33.36 -6.73
N ALA A 411 5.46 33.26 -7.51
CA ALA A 411 6.08 34.40 -8.16
C ALA A 411 5.14 35.07 -9.18
N GLU A 412 4.32 34.30 -9.90
CA GLU A 412 3.40 34.80 -10.92
C GLU A 412 2.12 35.39 -10.31
N HIS A 413 1.50 34.70 -9.35
CA HIS A 413 0.17 35.03 -8.86
C HIS A 413 0.16 35.80 -7.53
N HIS A 414 1.25 35.74 -6.77
CA HIS A 414 1.41 36.37 -5.45
C HIS A 414 2.73 37.16 -5.35
N PRO A 415 3.10 38.04 -6.34
CA PRO A 415 4.43 38.64 -6.40
C PRO A 415 4.75 39.58 -5.24
N ASN A 416 3.75 40.03 -4.48
CA ASN A 416 3.92 40.90 -3.33
C ASN A 416 3.86 40.18 -1.98
N GLU A 417 3.67 38.86 -1.99
CA GLU A 417 3.62 38.06 -0.76
C GLU A 417 5.02 37.54 -0.44
N GLU A 418 5.52 37.94 0.72
CA GLU A 418 6.75 37.37 1.25
C GLU A 418 6.47 36.02 1.90
N TYR A 419 7.16 34.98 1.48
CA TYR A 419 7.13 33.66 2.14
C TYR A 419 8.53 33.10 2.33
N ASN A 420 8.70 32.32 3.39
CA ASN A 420 9.97 31.62 3.63
C ASN A 420 9.97 30.29 2.86
N LYS A 421 10.92 30.14 1.91
CA LYS A 421 11.08 28.90 1.14
C LYS A 421 11.33 27.68 2.04
N ASP A 422 11.97 27.84 3.19
CA ASP A 422 12.18 26.77 4.16
C ASP A 422 10.86 26.27 4.74
N THR A 423 9.89 27.16 4.93
CA THR A 423 8.54 26.81 5.33
C THR A 423 7.84 25.95 4.27
N LEU A 424 8.06 26.20 2.99
CA LEU A 424 7.52 25.37 1.90
C LEU A 424 8.03 23.93 1.99
N TYR A 425 9.35 23.73 2.14
CA TYR A 425 9.92 22.39 2.29
C TYR A 425 9.38 21.64 3.51
N ILE A 426 9.29 22.34 4.65
CA ILE A 426 8.73 21.76 5.88
C ILE A 426 7.27 21.36 5.65
N GLN A 427 6.44 22.21 5.00
CA GLN A 427 5.05 21.88 4.73
C GLN A 427 4.90 20.67 3.80
N ILE A 428 5.64 20.63 2.70
CA ILE A 428 5.61 19.49 1.76
C ILE A 428 6.04 18.21 2.48
N PHE A 429 7.11 18.25 3.27
CA PHE A 429 7.60 17.09 4.02
C PHE A 429 6.57 16.60 5.05
N LEU A 430 5.98 17.49 5.83
CA LEU A 430 4.93 17.15 6.79
C LEU A 430 3.69 16.57 6.12
N LEU A 431 3.24 17.17 5.00
CA LEU A 431 2.11 16.64 4.24
C LEU A 431 2.41 15.24 3.68
N THR A 432 3.67 14.98 3.32
CA THR A 432 4.10 13.66 2.84
C THR A 432 4.13 12.65 3.98
N ILE A 433 4.67 13.00 5.14
CA ILE A 433 4.64 12.13 6.33
C ILE A 433 3.20 11.80 6.73
N LEU A 434 2.31 12.80 6.76
CA LEU A 434 0.91 12.63 7.14
C LEU A 434 0.06 11.93 6.08
N GLY A 435 0.63 11.58 4.93
CA GLY A 435 -0.08 10.89 3.85
C GLY A 435 -1.04 11.77 3.05
N HIS A 436 -1.06 13.10 3.28
CA HIS A 436 -1.81 14.05 2.45
C HIS A 436 -1.19 14.26 1.06
N LEU A 437 0.11 14.02 0.95
CA LEU A 437 0.86 13.95 -0.31
C LEU A 437 1.56 12.60 -0.39
N ARG A 438 1.59 12.02 -1.58
CA ARG A 438 2.47 10.92 -1.91
C ARG A 438 3.60 11.43 -2.78
N ALA A 439 4.81 11.02 -2.46
CA ALA A 439 6.00 11.36 -3.23
C ALA A 439 6.28 10.33 -4.33
N TYR A 440 6.83 10.79 -5.45
CA TYR A 440 7.22 10.00 -6.61
C TYR A 440 8.60 10.41 -7.09
N GLY A 441 9.40 9.43 -7.54
CA GLY A 441 10.76 9.66 -8.03
C GLY A 441 10.82 10.27 -9.42
N GLU A 442 9.79 10.02 -10.24
CA GLU A 442 9.70 10.48 -11.62
C GLU A 442 8.32 11.07 -11.90
N LYS A 443 8.26 12.05 -12.82
CA LYS A 443 7.01 12.68 -13.23
C LYS A 443 6.20 11.71 -14.11
N TYR A 444 4.93 11.54 -13.80
CA TYR A 444 3.98 10.92 -14.71
C TYR A 444 3.56 11.92 -15.80
N GLU A 445 3.50 11.44 -17.00
CA GLU A 445 3.01 12.24 -18.12
C GLU A 445 1.48 12.18 -18.17
N LYS A 446 0.81 13.26 -17.74
CA LYS A 446 -0.62 13.47 -17.90
C LYS A 446 -0.84 14.52 -18.96
N LEU A 447 -1.19 14.09 -20.17
CA LEU A 447 -1.46 15.01 -21.27
C LEU A 447 -2.96 15.35 -21.31
N PRO A 448 -3.33 16.63 -21.51
CA PRO A 448 -4.71 17.02 -21.73
C PRO A 448 -5.22 16.47 -23.06
N PHE A 449 -6.53 16.33 -23.20
CA PHE A 449 -7.12 16.08 -24.51
C PHE A 449 -7.02 17.34 -25.39
N VAL A 450 -6.44 17.18 -26.57
CA VAL A 450 -6.32 18.19 -27.62
C VAL A 450 -6.90 17.61 -28.91
N GLU A 451 -7.91 18.25 -29.47
CA GLU A 451 -8.57 17.81 -30.72
C GLU A 451 -7.58 17.63 -31.86
N ASN A 452 -7.74 16.58 -32.65
CA ASN A 452 -6.88 16.21 -33.78
C ASN A 452 -5.39 15.96 -33.42
N VAL A 453 -5.04 15.89 -32.14
CA VAL A 453 -3.67 15.67 -31.64
C VAL A 453 -3.62 14.49 -30.68
N SER A 454 -4.57 14.41 -29.76
CA SER A 454 -4.60 13.37 -28.73
C SER A 454 -5.14 12.04 -29.26
N TYR A 455 -4.48 10.96 -28.87
CA TYR A 455 -4.93 9.60 -29.09
C TYR A 455 -4.66 8.72 -27.87
N ILE A 456 -5.32 7.58 -27.77
CA ILE A 456 -5.10 6.56 -26.74
C ILE A 456 -4.32 5.41 -27.35
N PRO A 457 -3.10 5.10 -26.87
CA PRO A 457 -2.34 3.94 -27.33
C PRO A 457 -3.11 2.63 -27.15
N GLU A 458 -3.00 1.76 -28.15
CA GLU A 458 -3.71 0.47 -28.21
C GLU A 458 -3.55 -0.37 -26.92
N ARG A 459 -2.36 -0.35 -26.29
CA ARG A 459 -2.10 -1.09 -25.05
C ARG A 459 -3.08 -0.74 -23.91
N PHE A 460 -3.50 0.53 -23.78
CA PHE A 460 -4.48 0.93 -22.77
C PHE A 460 -5.88 0.49 -23.12
N ILE A 461 -6.25 0.55 -24.41
CA ILE A 461 -7.54 0.04 -24.91
C ILE A 461 -7.64 -1.46 -24.64
N ARG A 462 -6.59 -2.24 -24.95
CA ARG A 462 -6.52 -3.68 -24.68
C ARG A 462 -6.60 -3.99 -23.20
N TYR A 463 -5.92 -3.23 -22.36
CA TYR A 463 -5.98 -3.39 -20.91
C TYR A 463 -7.42 -3.28 -20.39
N VAL A 464 -8.11 -2.20 -20.74
CA VAL A 464 -9.51 -1.99 -20.32
C VAL A 464 -10.45 -3.01 -20.99
N SER A 465 -10.26 -3.33 -22.29
CA SER A 465 -11.02 -4.35 -23.00
C SER A 465 -10.90 -5.73 -22.35
N THR A 466 -9.69 -6.15 -22.01
CA THR A 466 -9.43 -7.43 -21.36
C THR A 466 -10.14 -7.53 -20.00
N LEU A 467 -10.14 -6.44 -19.23
CA LEU A 467 -10.81 -6.42 -17.93
C LEU A 467 -12.33 -6.46 -18.05
N ILE A 468 -12.91 -5.82 -19.07
CA ILE A 468 -14.37 -5.68 -19.22
C ILE A 468 -14.94 -6.79 -20.09
N GLU A 469 -14.46 -6.93 -21.32
CA GLU A 469 -14.99 -7.87 -22.33
C GLU A 469 -14.47 -9.28 -22.15
N GLY A 470 -13.23 -9.42 -21.70
CA GLY A 470 -12.54 -10.69 -21.45
C GLY A 470 -12.83 -11.34 -20.09
N ASN A 471 -13.78 -10.83 -19.31
CA ASN A 471 -14.03 -11.24 -17.93
C ASN A 471 -12.81 -11.06 -16.99
N GLY A 472 -11.81 -10.29 -17.39
CA GLY A 472 -10.61 -10.07 -16.59
C GLY A 472 -10.89 -9.45 -15.21
N LYS A 473 -12.00 -8.73 -15.03
CA LYS A 473 -12.45 -8.20 -13.72
C LYS A 473 -12.67 -9.30 -12.67
N GLN A 474 -12.87 -10.54 -13.08
CA GLN A 474 -13.00 -11.67 -12.16
C GLN A 474 -11.65 -12.02 -11.49
N TYR A 475 -10.55 -11.73 -12.16
CA TYR A 475 -9.20 -12.13 -11.74
C TYR A 475 -8.34 -10.94 -11.29
N MET A 476 -8.56 -9.76 -11.84
CA MET A 476 -7.73 -8.59 -11.59
C MET A 476 -8.56 -7.31 -11.55
N SER A 477 -8.21 -6.39 -10.64
CA SER A 477 -8.73 -5.02 -10.66
C SER A 477 -7.94 -4.13 -11.63
N LEU A 478 -8.57 -3.03 -12.10
CA LEU A 478 -7.84 -2.02 -12.86
C LEU A 478 -6.91 -1.24 -11.93
N GLY A 479 -5.62 -1.19 -12.26
CA GLY A 479 -4.64 -0.35 -11.60
C GLY A 479 -4.32 0.89 -12.45
N ASN A 480 -4.31 2.07 -11.82
CA ASN A 480 -3.93 3.32 -12.47
C ASN A 480 -2.40 3.55 -12.45
N MET A 481 -1.94 4.68 -12.99
CA MET A 481 -0.53 5.05 -13.03
C MET A 481 0.15 5.15 -11.66
N PHE A 482 -0.61 5.35 -10.59
CA PHE A 482 -0.14 5.38 -9.20
C PHE A 482 -0.15 4.01 -8.53
N ASN A 483 -0.44 2.96 -9.29
CA ASN A 483 -0.68 1.61 -8.82
C ASN A 483 -1.80 1.54 -7.76
N GLN A 484 -2.86 2.33 -7.97
CA GLN A 484 -4.07 2.32 -7.16
C GLN A 484 -5.20 1.65 -7.92
N GLU A 485 -6.05 0.92 -7.20
CA GLU A 485 -7.26 0.34 -7.75
C GLU A 485 -8.22 1.44 -8.22
N ASP A 486 -8.70 1.34 -9.47
CA ASP A 486 -9.69 2.24 -10.04
C ASP A 486 -10.93 1.45 -10.49
N PRO A 487 -12.04 1.49 -9.75
CA PRO A 487 -13.24 0.74 -10.06
C PRO A 487 -14.14 1.40 -11.14
N THR A 488 -13.79 2.61 -11.62
CA THR A 488 -14.69 3.48 -12.38
C THR A 488 -14.74 3.18 -13.88
N VAL A 489 -14.10 2.11 -14.34
CA VAL A 489 -14.11 1.70 -15.77
C VAL A 489 -15.33 0.88 -16.09
N ASP A 490 -16.04 1.28 -17.16
CA ASP A 490 -17.22 0.60 -17.68
C ASP A 490 -17.16 0.40 -19.22
N GLU A 491 -18.15 -0.28 -19.77
CA GLU A 491 -18.26 -0.55 -21.22
C GLU A 491 -18.38 0.75 -22.03
N GLY A 492 -19.02 1.76 -21.48
CA GLY A 492 -19.19 3.06 -22.15
C GLY A 492 -17.85 3.78 -22.27
N LEU A 493 -17.03 3.80 -21.20
CA LEU A 493 -15.68 4.37 -21.25
C LEU A 493 -14.80 3.62 -22.26
N LEU A 494 -14.85 2.28 -22.26
CA LEU A 494 -14.12 1.48 -23.24
C LEU A 494 -14.54 1.82 -24.67
N TYR A 495 -15.85 2.03 -24.91
CA TYR A 495 -16.33 2.45 -26.21
C TYR A 495 -15.74 3.80 -26.63
N VAL A 496 -15.73 4.80 -25.74
CA VAL A 496 -15.10 6.11 -25.97
C VAL A 496 -13.60 5.95 -26.27
N MET A 497 -12.88 5.13 -25.50
CA MET A 497 -11.46 4.86 -25.73
C MET A 497 -11.18 4.29 -27.12
N LYS A 498 -12.01 3.35 -27.60
CA LYS A 498 -11.88 2.76 -28.94
C LYS A 498 -12.04 3.82 -30.05
N GLN A 499 -12.91 4.80 -29.86
CA GLN A 499 -13.07 5.92 -30.82
C GLN A 499 -11.89 6.90 -30.79
N MET A 500 -11.13 6.93 -29.69
CA MET A 500 -9.95 7.78 -29.50
C MET A 500 -8.62 7.06 -29.81
N ALA A 501 -8.65 5.89 -30.44
CA ALA A 501 -7.42 5.18 -30.86
C ALA A 501 -6.59 5.97 -31.88
N GLN A 502 -7.21 6.91 -32.56
CA GLN A 502 -6.59 7.88 -33.46
C GLN A 502 -7.05 9.30 -33.10
N PRO A 503 -6.27 10.34 -33.46
CA PRO A 503 -6.68 11.73 -33.26
C PRO A 503 -8.06 12.01 -33.89
N THR A 504 -8.93 12.66 -33.14
CA THR A 504 -10.32 12.96 -33.54
C THR A 504 -10.78 14.27 -32.92
N THR A 505 -11.95 14.76 -33.32
CA THR A 505 -12.56 15.95 -32.77
C THR A 505 -13.64 15.61 -31.76
N ARG A 506 -13.88 16.53 -30.82
CA ARG A 506 -14.97 16.42 -29.85
C ARG A 506 -16.33 16.30 -30.55
N GLY A 507 -16.55 17.06 -31.64
CA GLY A 507 -17.81 17.03 -32.40
C GLY A 507 -18.08 15.68 -33.05
N GLU A 508 -17.04 15.02 -33.59
CA GLU A 508 -17.15 13.66 -34.14
C GLU A 508 -17.49 12.64 -33.06
N LEU A 509 -16.84 12.72 -31.90
CA LEU A 509 -17.11 11.83 -30.76
C LEU A 509 -18.55 11.98 -30.25
N ILE A 510 -19.06 13.20 -30.08
CA ILE A 510 -20.45 13.43 -29.65
C ILE A 510 -21.42 12.81 -30.65
N LYS A 511 -21.20 13.05 -31.96
CA LYS A 511 -22.06 12.46 -33.02
C LYS A 511 -22.05 10.94 -32.96
N ILE A 512 -20.90 10.30 -32.81
CA ILE A 512 -20.80 8.86 -32.71
C ILE A 512 -21.56 8.34 -31.47
N LEU A 513 -21.41 9.02 -30.32
CA LEU A 513 -22.09 8.64 -29.08
C LEU A 513 -23.63 8.77 -29.22
N ASP A 514 -24.12 9.86 -29.82
CA ASP A 514 -25.55 10.06 -30.04
C ASP A 514 -26.18 9.00 -30.96
N GLU A 515 -25.40 8.49 -31.93
CA GLU A 515 -25.87 7.48 -32.90
C GLU A 515 -25.80 6.04 -32.34
N THR A 516 -24.95 5.77 -31.37
CA THR A 516 -24.57 4.39 -31.01
C THR A 516 -24.79 3.99 -29.57
N LEU A 517 -24.82 4.96 -28.62
CA LEU A 517 -24.89 4.65 -27.19
C LEU A 517 -26.03 5.43 -26.51
N THR A 518 -26.79 4.73 -25.67
CA THR A 518 -27.72 5.35 -24.73
C THR A 518 -27.18 5.10 -23.31
N ILE A 519 -26.65 6.13 -22.66
CA ILE A 519 -26.06 6.01 -21.34
C ILE A 519 -27.11 6.34 -20.30
N THR A 520 -27.39 5.40 -19.41
CA THR A 520 -28.34 5.58 -18.30
C THR A 520 -27.64 5.46 -16.97
N ARG A 521 -28.03 6.30 -16.00
CA ARG A 521 -27.57 6.23 -14.61
C ARG A 521 -28.76 6.10 -13.69
N THR A 522 -28.57 5.43 -12.56
CA THR A 522 -29.57 5.25 -11.51
C THR A 522 -29.22 6.14 -10.32
N LYS A 523 -30.16 6.99 -9.89
CA LYS A 523 -30.04 7.78 -8.67
C LYS A 523 -30.15 6.89 -7.43
N ALA A 524 -29.80 7.43 -6.26
CA ALA A 524 -29.89 6.73 -4.97
C ALA A 524 -31.34 6.30 -4.61
N ASP A 525 -32.35 6.97 -5.17
CA ASP A 525 -33.77 6.65 -5.01
C ASP A 525 -34.30 5.59 -5.99
N GLY A 526 -33.42 5.07 -6.88
CA GLY A 526 -33.76 4.06 -7.87
C GLY A 526 -34.28 4.61 -9.22
N GLU A 527 -34.43 5.94 -9.37
CA GLU A 527 -34.83 6.54 -10.66
C GLU A 527 -33.68 6.50 -11.67
N THR A 528 -33.95 6.03 -12.88
CA THR A 528 -32.99 6.02 -13.99
C THR A 528 -33.18 7.25 -14.87
N PHE A 529 -32.08 7.84 -15.31
CA PHE A 529 -32.08 8.96 -16.25
C PHE A 529 -31.00 8.78 -17.33
N THR A 530 -31.24 9.37 -18.50
CA THR A 530 -30.28 9.36 -19.60
C THR A 530 -29.28 10.50 -19.43
N VAL A 531 -27.98 10.19 -19.53
CA VAL A 531 -26.91 11.19 -19.52
C VAL A 531 -26.70 11.70 -20.95
N PRO A 532 -26.68 13.01 -21.21
CA PRO A 532 -26.37 13.55 -22.53
C PRO A 532 -24.96 13.13 -22.98
N SER A 533 -24.79 12.80 -24.26
CA SER A 533 -23.51 12.35 -24.84
C SER A 533 -22.37 13.36 -24.60
N GLU A 534 -22.66 14.67 -24.68
CA GLU A 534 -21.70 15.71 -24.41
C GLU A 534 -21.19 15.68 -22.96
N GLN A 535 -22.09 15.54 -21.99
CA GLN A 535 -21.73 15.43 -20.57
C GLN A 535 -20.91 14.16 -20.31
N TYR A 536 -21.34 13.03 -20.87
CA TYR A 536 -20.63 11.76 -20.70
C TYR A 536 -19.23 11.80 -21.30
N LEU A 537 -19.08 12.42 -22.47
CA LEU A 537 -17.78 12.61 -23.11
C LEU A 537 -16.83 13.48 -22.25
N ASP A 538 -17.35 14.55 -21.65
CA ASP A 538 -16.55 15.42 -20.78
C ASP A 538 -16.06 14.68 -19.55
N GLU A 539 -16.94 13.92 -18.92
CA GLU A 539 -16.58 13.08 -17.76
C GLU A 539 -15.57 12.00 -18.16
N SER A 540 -15.75 11.37 -19.32
CA SER A 540 -14.84 10.35 -19.86
C SER A 540 -13.45 10.95 -20.18
N ILE A 541 -13.40 12.08 -20.87
CA ILE A 541 -12.13 12.78 -21.16
C ILE A 541 -11.40 13.14 -19.87
N LYS A 542 -12.10 13.73 -18.91
CA LYS A 542 -11.52 14.06 -17.61
C LYS A 542 -10.91 12.82 -16.94
N HIS A 543 -11.65 11.73 -16.89
CA HIS A 543 -11.20 10.48 -16.29
C HIS A 543 -9.98 9.89 -17.04
N LEU A 544 -9.99 9.89 -18.38
CA LEU A 544 -8.87 9.41 -19.20
C LEU A 544 -7.60 10.26 -19.04
N VAL A 545 -7.75 11.58 -18.80
CA VAL A 545 -6.63 12.45 -18.41
C VAL A 545 -6.09 12.05 -17.03
N GLU A 546 -6.97 11.79 -16.07
CA GLU A 546 -6.60 11.35 -14.72
C GLU A 546 -5.86 10.00 -14.74
N LEU A 547 -6.28 9.09 -15.59
CA LEU A 547 -5.60 7.82 -15.84
C LEU A 547 -4.27 7.98 -16.62
N GLY A 548 -4.02 9.14 -17.26
CA GLY A 548 -2.82 9.38 -18.06
C GLY A 548 -2.76 8.57 -19.34
N TYR A 549 -3.90 8.29 -19.96
CA TYR A 549 -3.98 7.43 -21.15
C TYR A 549 -3.69 8.18 -22.45
N PHE A 550 -3.83 9.51 -22.48
CA PHE A 550 -3.57 10.27 -23.70
C PHE A 550 -2.08 10.33 -24.06
N ARG A 551 -1.82 10.28 -25.36
CA ARG A 551 -0.56 10.66 -26.01
C ARG A 551 -0.86 11.65 -27.12
N HIS A 552 0.12 12.49 -27.46
CA HIS A 552 0.00 13.45 -28.55
C HIS A 552 0.77 12.96 -29.77
N GLN A 553 0.13 13.04 -30.93
CA GLN A 553 0.80 12.82 -32.20
C GLN A 553 1.70 14.01 -32.49
N ALA A 554 2.96 13.76 -32.90
CA ALA A 554 3.95 14.78 -33.20
C ALA A 554 3.57 15.62 -34.43
#